data_710b35cf97a0fefa80b9ad5564d937ea
#
_entry.id   710b35cf97a0fefa80b9ad5564d937ea
#
_cell.length_a   1.000
_cell.length_b   1.000
_cell.length_c   1.000
_cell.angle_alpha   90.00
_cell.angle_beta   90.00
_cell.angle_gamma   90.00
#
_symmetry.space_group_name_H-M   'P 1'
#
loop_
_entity.id
_entity.type
_entity.pdbx_description
1 polymer ?
#
loop_
_entity_poly.entity_id
_entity_poly.type
_entity_poly.pdbx_seq_one_letter_code
_entity_poly.pdbx_strand_id
1 'polypeptide(L)'
;MAFRLFLKIQSLLYNMKIAIVGVSGAVGQEFLRVLDERNFPFDELVLFGSARSAGQVYNFRGNEYVVKELKHNDDFMGIDYAFVSAGGSVSKEFAETITKHGTVMIDNSSAFRMDGDVPLVVPEVNPTDAYNRPRNIIANPNCTTIQMVVALKAIENLSHIKRVHASTYQAASGAGAAAMAELYEQYRQVLAGEEPTVEKFAYQLAFNVIPQIDVFTENGYTKEEMKMYNETRKIMHSDIEVSAQCVRVPALRSHSQSLWIETERPLSVEEVRCAIAEGEGLILMDNPEEKVYPMPLFLAGQDPVYVGRIRKDITNPNGILMWIVGDQIKKGAALNAVQIAEYLIAHPQK
;
A
#
# COMPACT_ATOMS: atom_id res chain seq x y z
N MET A 1 8.60 -19.17 -11.56
CA MET A 1 9.34 -19.24 -12.85
C MET A 1 8.40 -19.24 -14.05
N ALA A 2 7.36 -20.05 -14.10
CA ALA A 2 6.38 -20.08 -15.20
C ALA A 2 5.62 -18.76 -15.42
N PHE A 3 5.17 -18.09 -14.35
CA PHE A 3 4.47 -16.80 -14.41
C PHE A 3 5.32 -15.68 -15.04
N ARG A 4 6.60 -15.60 -14.68
CA ARG A 4 7.55 -14.63 -15.28
C ARG A 4 7.83 -14.91 -16.77
N LEU A 5 7.83 -16.18 -17.16
CA LEU A 5 8.01 -16.57 -18.56
C LEU A 5 6.77 -16.21 -19.40
N PHE A 6 5.58 -16.36 -18.83
CA PHE A 6 4.31 -16.00 -19.46
C PHE A 6 4.19 -14.48 -19.69
N LEU A 7 4.53 -13.65 -18.70
CA LEU A 7 4.57 -12.19 -18.82
C LEU A 7 5.56 -11.76 -19.92
N LYS A 8 6.71 -12.43 -20.01
CA LYS A 8 7.73 -12.15 -21.04
C LYS A 8 7.29 -12.55 -22.46
N ILE A 9 6.48 -13.60 -22.59
CA ILE A 9 5.93 -14.03 -23.90
C ILE A 9 4.82 -13.08 -24.35
N GLN A 10 3.99 -12.57 -23.46
CA GLN A 10 2.98 -11.58 -23.82
C GLN A 10 3.58 -10.22 -24.19
N SER A 11 4.65 -9.77 -23.53
CA SER A 11 5.32 -8.52 -23.90
C SER A 11 5.96 -8.56 -25.29
N LEU A 12 6.29 -9.75 -25.82
CA LEU A 12 6.78 -9.91 -27.19
C LEU A 12 5.71 -9.74 -28.28
N LEU A 13 4.43 -9.65 -27.89
CA LEU A 13 3.29 -9.51 -28.82
C LEU A 13 2.59 -8.14 -28.75
N TYR A 14 2.87 -7.31 -27.77
CA TYR A 14 2.25 -5.99 -27.59
C TYR A 14 3.31 -4.96 -27.21
N ASN A 15 3.32 -3.82 -27.90
CA ASN A 15 4.15 -2.67 -27.57
C ASN A 15 3.53 -1.96 -26.35
N MET A 16 3.81 -2.44 -25.13
CA MET A 16 3.20 -1.94 -23.90
C MET A 16 3.83 -0.61 -23.47
N LYS A 17 2.99 0.38 -23.28
CA LYS A 17 3.39 1.71 -22.80
C LYS A 17 2.83 1.98 -21.41
N ILE A 18 3.67 2.46 -20.51
CA ILE A 18 3.27 2.79 -19.15
C ILE A 18 3.64 4.23 -18.79
N ALA A 19 2.91 4.78 -17.84
CA ALA A 19 3.22 6.09 -17.27
C ALA A 19 3.33 6.04 -15.75
N ILE A 20 4.17 6.91 -15.19
CA ILE A 20 4.19 7.21 -13.76
C ILE A 20 3.85 8.69 -13.58
N VAL A 21 2.78 8.99 -12.84
CA VAL A 21 2.37 10.36 -12.48
C VAL A 21 2.76 10.62 -11.03
N GLY A 22 3.58 11.64 -10.81
CA GLY A 22 4.13 11.97 -9.50
C GLY A 22 5.45 11.26 -9.19
N VAL A 23 6.27 11.04 -10.22
CA VAL A 23 7.55 10.30 -10.12
C VAL A 23 8.53 10.89 -9.11
N SER A 24 8.49 12.18 -8.82
CA SER A 24 9.37 12.84 -7.85
C SER A 24 9.03 12.56 -6.37
N GLY A 25 7.86 11.97 -6.09
CA GLY A 25 7.44 11.58 -4.75
C GLY A 25 8.06 10.26 -4.28
N ALA A 26 7.99 9.97 -2.97
CA ALA A 26 8.54 8.73 -2.39
C ALA A 26 7.97 7.46 -3.06
N VAL A 27 6.65 7.41 -3.27
CA VAL A 27 5.99 6.28 -3.95
C VAL A 27 6.31 6.27 -5.45
N GLY A 28 6.44 7.44 -6.08
CA GLY A 28 6.85 7.55 -7.49
C GLY A 28 8.23 6.95 -7.76
N GLN A 29 9.18 7.21 -6.86
CA GLN A 29 10.51 6.59 -6.89
C GLN A 29 10.46 5.09 -6.62
N GLU A 30 9.57 4.65 -5.72
CA GLU A 30 9.38 3.24 -5.43
C GLU A 30 8.75 2.50 -6.62
N PHE A 31 7.89 3.13 -7.42
CA PHE A 31 7.39 2.54 -8.68
C PHE A 31 8.56 2.15 -9.60
N LEU A 32 9.50 3.05 -9.84
CA LEU A 32 10.68 2.74 -10.66
C LEU A 32 11.43 1.53 -10.11
N ARG A 33 11.68 1.50 -8.79
CA ARG A 33 12.39 0.40 -8.14
C ARG A 33 11.61 -0.92 -8.28
N VAL A 34 10.33 -0.93 -7.98
CA VAL A 34 9.48 -2.13 -8.04
C VAL A 34 9.36 -2.65 -9.48
N LEU A 35 9.17 -1.77 -10.47
CA LEU A 35 9.14 -2.15 -11.88
C LEU A 35 10.43 -2.85 -12.31
N ASP A 36 11.59 -2.38 -11.80
CA ASP A 36 12.89 -2.99 -12.08
C ASP A 36 13.05 -4.35 -11.38
N GLU A 37 12.85 -4.40 -10.07
CA GLU A 37 12.98 -5.63 -9.27
C GLU A 37 12.09 -6.77 -9.76
N ARG A 38 10.89 -6.42 -10.26
CA ARG A 38 9.92 -7.38 -10.80
C ARG A 38 10.11 -7.69 -12.27
N ASN A 39 11.03 -6.99 -12.95
CA ASN A 39 11.17 -7.06 -14.40
C ASN A 39 9.83 -6.85 -15.11
N PHE A 40 9.05 -5.86 -14.62
CA PHE A 40 7.74 -5.55 -15.20
C PHE A 40 7.88 -5.30 -16.71
N PRO A 41 7.03 -5.94 -17.55
CA PRO A 41 7.15 -5.82 -19.00
C PRO A 41 6.59 -4.47 -19.45
N PHE A 42 7.40 -3.71 -20.19
CA PHE A 42 6.96 -2.53 -20.95
C PHE A 42 8.03 -2.20 -22.00
N ASP A 43 7.63 -1.50 -23.06
CA ASP A 43 8.50 -1.04 -24.14
C ASP A 43 8.77 0.46 -24.04
N GLU A 44 7.80 1.23 -23.56
CA GLU A 44 7.92 2.68 -23.35
C GLU A 44 7.48 3.07 -21.92
N LEU A 45 8.23 3.99 -21.31
CA LEU A 45 7.91 4.61 -20.04
C LEU A 45 7.83 6.12 -20.20
N VAL A 46 6.76 6.73 -19.70
CA VAL A 46 6.58 8.18 -19.66
C VAL A 46 6.47 8.63 -18.21
N LEU A 47 7.26 9.63 -17.84
CA LEU A 47 7.26 10.20 -16.48
C LEU A 47 6.54 11.54 -16.49
N PHE A 48 5.56 11.71 -15.59
CA PHE A 48 4.82 12.95 -15.40
C PHE A 48 5.01 13.52 -13.99
N GLY A 49 5.03 14.84 -13.92
CA GLY A 49 5.09 15.56 -12.67
C GLY A 49 4.48 16.96 -12.75
N SER A 50 4.58 17.73 -11.69
CA SER A 50 4.17 19.15 -11.67
C SER A 50 5.12 20.00 -12.51
N ALA A 51 4.74 21.26 -12.82
CA ALA A 51 5.61 22.24 -13.48
C ALA A 51 6.99 22.37 -12.79
N ARG A 52 7.03 22.21 -11.43
CA ARG A 52 8.28 22.29 -10.66
C ARG A 52 9.24 21.13 -10.92
N SER A 53 8.73 19.94 -11.23
CA SER A 53 9.53 18.75 -11.49
C SER A 53 9.70 18.45 -12.98
N ALA A 54 9.02 19.16 -13.86
CA ALA A 54 9.19 19.05 -15.31
C ALA A 54 10.62 19.39 -15.71
N GLY A 55 11.17 18.59 -16.64
CA GLY A 55 12.57 18.70 -17.09
C GLY A 55 13.59 17.97 -16.22
N GLN A 56 13.21 17.46 -15.04
CA GLN A 56 14.09 16.57 -14.26
C GLN A 56 14.32 15.26 -15.04
N VAL A 57 15.54 14.73 -14.92
CA VAL A 57 15.96 13.50 -15.63
C VAL A 57 16.13 12.38 -14.61
N TYR A 58 15.53 11.23 -14.92
CA TYR A 58 15.70 10.00 -14.16
C TYR A 58 16.36 8.93 -15.00
N ASN A 59 17.41 8.30 -14.47
CA ASN A 59 18.06 7.15 -15.09
C ASN A 59 17.36 5.87 -14.62
N PHE A 60 16.84 5.10 -15.56
CA PHE A 60 16.15 3.85 -15.27
C PHE A 60 16.46 2.80 -16.36
N ARG A 61 16.92 1.59 -15.95
CA ARG A 61 17.34 0.51 -16.84
C ARG A 61 18.31 0.95 -17.96
N GLY A 62 19.21 1.87 -17.63
CA GLY A 62 20.23 2.38 -18.56
C GLY A 62 19.74 3.43 -19.56
N ASN A 63 18.50 3.88 -19.47
CA ASN A 63 17.93 4.93 -20.28
C ASN A 63 17.65 6.20 -19.44
N GLU A 64 17.70 7.34 -20.09
CA GLU A 64 17.31 8.63 -19.50
C GLU A 64 15.85 8.93 -19.82
N TYR A 65 15.08 9.30 -18.78
CA TYR A 65 13.68 9.68 -18.89
C TYR A 65 13.48 11.10 -18.35
N VAL A 66 13.00 11.97 -19.21
CA VAL A 66 12.70 13.36 -18.84
C VAL A 66 11.27 13.45 -18.35
N VAL A 67 11.08 14.07 -17.18
CA VAL A 67 9.74 14.31 -16.61
C VAL A 67 9.00 15.32 -17.44
N LYS A 68 7.84 14.96 -17.96
CA LYS A 68 6.89 15.85 -18.61
C LYS A 68 6.01 16.55 -17.58
N GLU A 69 5.63 17.78 -17.85
CA GLU A 69 4.60 18.44 -17.05
C GLU A 69 3.23 17.80 -17.33
N LEU A 70 2.51 17.43 -16.26
CA LEU A 70 1.15 16.92 -16.36
C LEU A 70 0.21 18.04 -16.79
N LYS A 71 -0.45 17.88 -17.95
CA LYS A 71 -1.35 18.87 -18.56
C LYS A 71 -2.59 18.21 -19.15
N HIS A 72 -3.65 19.00 -19.34
CA HIS A 72 -4.84 18.57 -20.08
C HIS A 72 -4.56 18.55 -21.59
N ASN A 73 -4.06 17.43 -22.07
CA ASN A 73 -3.70 17.19 -23.47
C ASN A 73 -3.87 15.70 -23.83
N ASP A 74 -3.27 15.25 -24.92
CA ASP A 74 -3.38 13.87 -25.41
C ASP A 74 -2.12 13.02 -25.11
N ASP A 75 -1.28 13.41 -24.16
CA ASP A 75 -0.03 12.69 -23.83
C ASP A 75 -0.26 11.26 -23.32
N PHE A 76 -1.50 10.92 -22.90
CA PHE A 76 -1.87 9.57 -22.49
C PHE A 76 -2.39 8.69 -23.65
N MET A 77 -2.45 9.22 -24.89
CA MET A 77 -2.83 8.40 -26.04
C MET A 77 -1.85 7.25 -26.25
N GLY A 78 -2.39 6.02 -26.28
CA GLY A 78 -1.59 4.81 -26.47
C GLY A 78 -0.82 4.34 -25.22
N ILE A 79 -1.07 4.93 -24.05
CA ILE A 79 -0.57 4.43 -22.77
C ILE A 79 -1.55 3.38 -22.24
N ASP A 80 -1.06 2.19 -21.90
CA ASP A 80 -1.87 1.08 -21.39
C ASP A 80 -2.19 1.26 -19.91
N TYR A 81 -1.16 1.55 -19.09
CA TYR A 81 -1.30 1.71 -17.63
C TYR A 81 -0.63 3.00 -17.16
N ALA A 82 -1.31 3.72 -16.27
CA ALA A 82 -0.76 4.88 -15.57
C ALA A 82 -0.78 4.63 -14.05
N PHE A 83 0.42 4.56 -13.44
CA PHE A 83 0.60 4.49 -12.00
C PHE A 83 0.59 5.90 -11.42
N VAL A 84 -0.44 6.24 -10.65
CA VAL A 84 -0.66 7.63 -10.20
C VAL A 84 -0.43 7.76 -8.70
N SER A 85 0.49 8.62 -8.30
CA SER A 85 0.78 8.98 -6.91
C SER A 85 1.12 10.47 -6.77
N ALA A 86 0.14 11.32 -7.09
CA ALA A 86 0.29 12.78 -7.10
C ALA A 86 -0.64 13.50 -6.09
N GLY A 87 -1.36 12.74 -5.26
CA GLY A 87 -2.34 13.25 -4.31
C GLY A 87 -3.76 13.36 -4.86
N GLY A 88 -4.75 13.36 -3.96
CA GLY A 88 -6.17 13.21 -4.33
C GLY A 88 -6.74 14.34 -5.19
N SER A 89 -6.29 15.58 -5.00
CA SER A 89 -6.71 16.70 -5.84
C SER A 89 -6.26 16.55 -7.29
N VAL A 90 -4.98 16.19 -7.48
CA VAL A 90 -4.41 15.97 -8.83
C VAL A 90 -5.06 14.74 -9.47
N SER A 91 -5.28 13.65 -8.72
CA SER A 91 -5.97 12.46 -9.24
C SER A 91 -7.37 12.81 -9.74
N LYS A 92 -8.15 13.59 -9.00
CA LYS A 92 -9.50 14.02 -9.40
C LYS A 92 -9.47 14.93 -10.64
N GLU A 93 -8.55 15.91 -10.67
CA GLU A 93 -8.40 16.87 -11.74
C GLU A 93 -8.03 16.19 -13.07
N PHE A 94 -7.09 15.23 -13.03
CA PHE A 94 -6.54 14.65 -14.25
C PHE A 94 -7.11 13.27 -14.62
N ALA A 95 -8.03 12.70 -13.82
CA ALA A 95 -8.57 11.36 -14.07
C ALA A 95 -9.13 11.20 -15.49
N GLU A 96 -9.96 12.13 -15.96
CA GLU A 96 -10.53 12.10 -17.30
C GLU A 96 -9.42 12.24 -18.37
N THR A 97 -8.46 13.13 -18.16
CA THR A 97 -7.33 13.30 -19.07
C THR A 97 -6.53 12.02 -19.24
N ILE A 98 -6.31 11.30 -18.14
CA ILE A 98 -5.56 10.04 -18.12
C ILE A 98 -6.35 8.93 -18.81
N THR A 99 -7.65 8.82 -18.55
CA THR A 99 -8.44 7.65 -18.95
C THR A 99 -9.18 7.79 -20.30
N LYS A 100 -9.34 9.00 -20.84
CA LYS A 100 -10.15 9.29 -22.05
C LYS A 100 -9.72 8.50 -23.29
N HIS A 101 -8.48 8.07 -23.39
CA HIS A 101 -7.95 7.28 -24.50
C HIS A 101 -7.82 5.78 -24.19
N GLY A 102 -8.44 5.30 -23.09
CA GLY A 102 -8.44 3.90 -22.72
C GLY A 102 -7.35 3.49 -21.74
N THR A 103 -6.47 4.41 -21.34
CA THR A 103 -5.45 4.15 -20.30
C THR A 103 -6.10 3.69 -19.00
N VAL A 104 -5.62 2.60 -18.41
CA VAL A 104 -6.03 2.15 -17.08
C VAL A 104 -5.24 2.93 -16.04
N MET A 105 -5.93 3.78 -15.29
CA MET A 105 -5.38 4.57 -14.19
C MET A 105 -5.39 3.73 -12.91
N ILE A 106 -4.23 3.44 -12.33
CA ILE A 106 -4.11 2.80 -11.00
C ILE A 106 -3.71 3.90 -10.01
N ASP A 107 -4.68 4.35 -9.22
CA ASP A 107 -4.56 5.54 -8.38
C ASP A 107 -4.23 5.19 -6.93
N ASN A 108 -3.07 5.65 -6.47
CA ASN A 108 -2.61 5.45 -5.08
C ASN A 108 -3.20 6.47 -4.08
N SER A 109 -3.93 7.47 -4.55
CA SER A 109 -4.58 8.45 -3.67
C SER A 109 -5.87 7.91 -3.05
N SER A 110 -6.45 8.67 -2.12
CA SER A 110 -7.76 8.35 -1.55
C SER A 110 -8.94 8.87 -2.37
N ALA A 111 -8.69 9.45 -3.57
CA ALA A 111 -9.68 10.21 -4.33
C ALA A 111 -10.92 9.40 -4.72
N PHE A 112 -10.74 8.15 -5.10
CA PHE A 112 -11.77 7.30 -5.70
C PHE A 112 -12.05 6.02 -4.92
N ARG A 113 -11.36 5.78 -3.79
CA ARG A 113 -11.42 4.49 -3.07
C ARG A 113 -12.83 4.07 -2.67
N MET A 114 -13.68 5.03 -2.33
CA MET A 114 -15.05 4.76 -1.88
C MET A 114 -16.11 4.99 -2.97
N ASP A 115 -15.72 5.37 -4.19
CA ASP A 115 -16.65 5.49 -5.31
C ASP A 115 -17.19 4.10 -5.68
N GLY A 116 -18.52 3.99 -5.87
CA GLY A 116 -19.18 2.70 -6.14
C GLY A 116 -18.82 2.09 -7.50
N ASP A 117 -18.39 2.92 -8.45
CA ASP A 117 -18.03 2.57 -9.82
C ASP A 117 -16.49 2.47 -10.02
N VAL A 118 -15.72 2.52 -8.94
CA VAL A 118 -14.26 2.33 -8.95
C VAL A 118 -13.88 1.16 -8.04
N PRO A 119 -13.28 0.09 -8.57
CA PRO A 119 -12.83 -1.04 -7.75
C PRO A 119 -11.65 -0.62 -6.86
N LEU A 120 -11.63 -1.17 -5.64
CA LEU A 120 -10.57 -1.02 -4.64
C LEU A 120 -9.87 -2.35 -4.48
N VAL A 121 -8.63 -2.49 -4.97
CA VAL A 121 -8.05 -3.81 -5.23
C VAL A 121 -6.77 -4.09 -4.44
N VAL A 122 -6.76 -5.28 -3.83
CA VAL A 122 -5.57 -5.95 -3.30
C VAL A 122 -5.47 -7.32 -3.97
N PRO A 123 -4.45 -7.57 -4.82
CA PRO A 123 -4.38 -8.77 -5.65
C PRO A 123 -4.48 -10.10 -4.90
N GLU A 124 -3.98 -10.19 -3.68
CA GLU A 124 -4.07 -11.38 -2.83
C GLU A 124 -5.47 -11.59 -2.22
N VAL A 125 -6.38 -10.61 -2.36
CA VAL A 125 -7.69 -10.64 -1.70
C VAL A 125 -8.84 -10.69 -2.71
N ASN A 126 -8.90 -9.71 -3.61
CA ASN A 126 -10.00 -9.49 -4.56
C ASN A 126 -9.54 -9.12 -5.98
N PRO A 127 -8.60 -9.86 -6.58
CA PRO A 127 -7.99 -9.47 -7.85
C PRO A 127 -8.98 -9.30 -9.01
N THR A 128 -10.08 -10.08 -9.00
CA THR A 128 -11.10 -10.05 -10.05
C THR A 128 -11.89 -8.75 -10.10
N ASP A 129 -11.94 -7.98 -9.01
CA ASP A 129 -12.61 -6.68 -8.98
C ASP A 129 -11.98 -5.69 -9.97
N ALA A 130 -10.69 -5.85 -10.27
CA ALA A 130 -9.96 -5.02 -11.22
C ALA A 130 -10.58 -4.99 -12.63
N TYR A 131 -11.42 -5.96 -12.97
CA TYR A 131 -12.12 -5.98 -14.26
C TYR A 131 -13.35 -5.08 -14.29
N ASN A 132 -14.00 -4.84 -13.15
CA ASN A 132 -15.17 -3.97 -13.06
C ASN A 132 -14.76 -2.51 -12.87
N ARG A 133 -14.19 -1.90 -13.91
CA ARG A 133 -13.68 -0.53 -13.92
C ARG A 133 -14.27 0.33 -15.02
N PRO A 134 -15.55 0.67 -14.98
CA PRO A 134 -16.24 1.40 -16.07
C PRO A 134 -15.63 2.77 -16.37
N ARG A 135 -14.88 3.34 -15.43
CA ARG A 135 -14.14 4.61 -15.60
C ARG A 135 -12.68 4.42 -16.01
N ASN A 136 -12.21 3.19 -16.27
CA ASN A 136 -10.78 2.86 -16.42
C ASN A 136 -9.92 3.31 -15.23
N ILE A 137 -10.52 3.44 -14.05
CA ILE A 137 -9.83 3.76 -12.80
C ILE A 137 -9.87 2.54 -11.87
N ILE A 138 -8.74 2.20 -11.29
CA ILE A 138 -8.62 1.23 -10.19
C ILE A 138 -7.99 1.98 -9.01
N ALA A 139 -8.64 1.96 -7.85
CA ALA A 139 -8.11 2.55 -6.65
C ALA A 139 -7.17 1.57 -5.93
N ASN A 140 -5.99 2.06 -5.58
CA ASN A 140 -5.04 1.37 -4.72
C ASN A 140 -5.35 1.75 -3.27
N PRO A 141 -5.57 0.78 -2.36
CA PRO A 141 -6.05 1.08 -1.02
C PRO A 141 -5.04 1.83 -0.13
N ASN A 142 -5.49 2.17 1.07
CA ASN A 142 -4.64 2.71 2.13
C ASN A 142 -3.54 1.71 2.51
N CYS A 143 -2.33 2.21 2.75
CA CYS A 143 -1.15 1.38 3.01
C CYS A 143 -1.31 0.45 4.21
N THR A 144 -1.96 0.93 5.28
CA THR A 144 -2.21 0.15 6.49
C THR A 144 -3.30 -0.89 6.23
N THR A 145 -4.34 -0.52 5.48
CA THR A 145 -5.42 -1.43 5.10
C THR A 145 -4.91 -2.58 4.22
N ILE A 146 -4.07 -2.30 3.21
CA ILE A 146 -3.50 -3.35 2.33
C ILE A 146 -2.83 -4.44 3.17
N GLN A 147 -1.93 -4.05 4.07
CA GLN A 147 -1.20 -5.00 4.90
C GLN A 147 -2.12 -5.82 5.79
N MET A 148 -3.15 -5.19 6.35
CA MET A 148 -4.12 -5.85 7.22
C MET A 148 -4.96 -6.86 6.44
N VAL A 149 -5.56 -6.47 5.32
CA VAL A 149 -6.46 -7.37 4.59
C VAL A 149 -5.75 -8.57 3.97
N VAL A 150 -4.47 -8.46 3.61
CA VAL A 150 -3.66 -9.61 3.16
C VAL A 150 -3.57 -10.66 4.28
N ALA A 151 -3.31 -10.25 5.52
CA ALA A 151 -3.29 -11.16 6.66
C ALA A 151 -4.69 -11.67 7.01
N LEU A 152 -5.70 -10.80 6.98
CA LEU A 152 -7.10 -11.18 7.27
C LEU A 152 -7.64 -12.20 6.27
N LYS A 153 -7.23 -12.14 4.99
CA LYS A 153 -7.68 -13.09 3.97
C LYS A 153 -7.36 -14.54 4.32
N ALA A 154 -6.19 -14.80 4.88
CA ALA A 154 -5.81 -16.12 5.32
C ALA A 154 -6.72 -16.63 6.46
N ILE A 155 -7.13 -15.75 7.36
CA ILE A 155 -8.04 -16.09 8.47
C ILE A 155 -9.47 -16.27 7.99
N GLU A 156 -9.95 -15.37 7.12
CA GLU A 156 -11.31 -15.43 6.55
C GLU A 156 -11.54 -16.75 5.80
N ASN A 157 -10.51 -17.28 5.14
CA ASN A 157 -10.60 -18.58 4.46
C ASN A 157 -10.78 -19.76 5.43
N LEU A 158 -10.43 -19.60 6.72
CA LEU A 158 -10.66 -20.62 7.75
C LEU A 158 -12.02 -20.48 8.44
N SER A 159 -12.38 -19.24 8.77
CA SER A 159 -13.62 -18.91 9.45
C SER A 159 -13.94 -17.45 9.22
N HIS A 160 -15.21 -17.12 9.01
CA HIS A 160 -15.66 -15.76 8.86
C HIS A 160 -15.22 -14.88 10.05
N ILE A 161 -14.62 -13.73 9.73
CA ILE A 161 -14.17 -12.74 10.70
C ILE A 161 -15.35 -11.83 11.05
N LYS A 162 -15.75 -11.84 12.32
CA LYS A 162 -16.82 -10.94 12.82
C LYS A 162 -16.28 -9.56 13.11
N ARG A 163 -15.11 -9.49 13.78
CA ARG A 163 -14.58 -8.22 14.28
C ARG A 163 -13.06 -8.19 14.27
N VAL A 164 -12.53 -7.01 14.00
CA VAL A 164 -11.09 -6.72 14.09
C VAL A 164 -10.89 -5.44 14.92
N HIS A 165 -10.06 -5.51 15.95
CA HIS A 165 -9.48 -4.35 16.58
C HIS A 165 -8.02 -4.24 16.18
N ALA A 166 -7.65 -3.10 15.59
CA ALA A 166 -6.30 -2.84 15.10
C ALA A 166 -5.67 -1.66 15.83
N SER A 167 -4.49 -1.88 16.41
CA SER A 167 -3.61 -0.79 16.85
C SER A 167 -2.43 -0.73 15.91
N THR A 168 -2.25 0.42 15.25
CA THR A 168 -1.17 0.57 14.26
C THR A 168 0.00 1.37 14.82
N TYR A 169 1.19 1.05 14.36
CA TYR A 169 2.46 1.71 14.67
C TYR A 169 3.08 2.12 13.33
N GLN A 170 2.72 3.35 12.89
CA GLN A 170 3.01 3.79 11.53
C GLN A 170 4.26 4.66 11.46
N ALA A 171 5.15 4.28 10.59
CA ALA A 171 6.43 4.95 10.35
C ALA A 171 6.27 6.34 9.72
N ALA A 172 7.25 7.21 9.93
CA ALA A 172 7.31 8.57 9.40
C ALA A 172 7.14 8.66 7.88
N SER A 173 7.66 7.68 7.14
CA SER A 173 7.60 7.61 5.68
C SER A 173 6.18 7.56 5.10
N GLY A 174 5.17 7.17 5.90
CA GLY A 174 3.76 7.28 5.51
C GLY A 174 3.30 8.73 5.27
N ALA A 175 3.99 9.71 5.86
CA ALA A 175 3.79 11.14 5.61
C ALA A 175 4.75 11.71 4.54
N GLY A 176 5.50 10.86 3.84
CA GLY A 176 6.38 11.21 2.73
C GLY A 176 7.84 11.49 3.11
N ALA A 177 8.65 11.77 2.09
CA ALA A 177 10.10 11.94 2.25
C ALA A 177 10.48 13.11 3.19
N ALA A 178 9.73 14.21 3.16
CA ALA A 178 9.97 15.35 4.04
C ALA A 178 9.76 15.02 5.52
N ALA A 179 8.78 14.15 5.84
CA ALA A 179 8.55 13.69 7.21
C ALA A 179 9.66 12.76 7.71
N MET A 180 10.24 11.94 6.82
CA MET A 180 11.43 11.15 7.17
C MET A 180 12.64 12.05 7.47
N ALA A 181 12.87 13.06 6.63
CA ALA A 181 13.95 14.01 6.84
C ALA A 181 13.78 14.80 8.16
N GLU A 182 12.54 15.23 8.46
CA GLU A 182 12.23 15.90 9.72
C GLU A 182 12.51 14.99 10.92
N LEU A 183 12.12 13.71 10.89
CA LEU A 183 12.42 12.79 11.99
C LEU A 183 13.93 12.62 12.21
N TYR A 184 14.72 12.51 11.14
CA TYR A 184 16.18 12.46 11.25
C TYR A 184 16.74 13.73 11.89
N GLU A 185 16.27 14.89 11.44
CA GLU A 185 16.69 16.17 11.96
C GLU A 185 16.30 16.37 13.43
N GLN A 186 15.09 15.94 13.81
CA GLN A 186 14.65 15.94 15.21
C GLN A 186 15.56 15.10 16.10
N TYR A 187 15.98 13.91 15.66
CA TYR A 187 16.95 13.10 16.43
C TYR A 187 18.26 13.81 16.59
N ARG A 188 18.81 14.41 15.51
CA ARG A 188 20.06 15.17 15.57
C ARG A 188 19.94 16.34 16.56
N GLN A 189 18.88 17.13 16.45
CA GLN A 189 18.65 18.32 17.28
C GLN A 189 18.52 17.96 18.76
N VAL A 190 17.64 17.00 19.09
CA VAL A 190 17.43 16.60 20.49
C VAL A 190 18.71 16.05 21.11
N LEU A 191 19.49 15.24 20.39
CA LEU A 191 20.77 14.72 20.90
C LEU A 191 21.84 15.80 21.05
N ALA A 192 21.75 16.90 20.29
CA ALA A 192 22.63 18.07 20.43
C ALA A 192 22.15 19.05 21.51
N GLY A 193 21.00 18.82 22.15
CA GLY A 193 20.38 19.74 23.09
C GLY A 193 19.75 20.97 22.43
N GLU A 194 19.43 20.86 21.13
CA GLU A 194 18.75 21.88 20.34
C GLU A 194 17.24 21.69 20.38
N GLU A 195 16.46 22.75 20.16
CA GLU A 195 15.01 22.64 19.99
C GLU A 195 14.66 21.91 18.68
N PRO A 196 13.80 20.86 18.71
CA PRO A 196 13.47 20.11 17.54
C PRO A 196 12.53 20.89 16.57
N THR A 197 12.83 20.81 15.29
CA THR A 197 11.97 21.33 14.22
C THR A 197 10.69 20.48 14.10
N VAL A 198 9.52 21.13 14.15
CA VAL A 198 8.21 20.47 14.01
C VAL A 198 7.41 21.19 12.91
N GLU A 199 7.38 20.60 11.71
CA GLU A 199 6.70 21.17 10.52
C GLU A 199 5.71 20.21 9.87
N LYS A 200 6.04 18.92 9.81
CA LYS A 200 5.25 17.88 9.14
C LYS A 200 4.35 17.09 10.11
N PHE A 201 4.81 16.96 11.32
CA PHE A 201 4.03 16.32 12.38
C PHE A 201 3.36 17.36 13.27
N ALA A 202 2.31 16.94 14.01
CA ALA A 202 1.64 17.82 14.96
C ALA A 202 2.51 18.15 16.19
N TYR A 203 3.48 17.26 16.50
CA TYR A 203 4.41 17.36 17.64
C TYR A 203 5.75 16.73 17.25
N GLN A 204 6.77 16.97 18.07
CA GLN A 204 8.03 16.22 17.99
C GLN A 204 7.72 14.71 17.96
N LEU A 205 8.28 14.02 16.97
CA LEU A 205 8.12 12.55 16.83
C LEU A 205 9.34 11.81 17.40
N ALA A 206 10.55 12.38 17.30
CA ALA A 206 11.75 11.76 17.90
C ALA A 206 11.53 11.54 19.41
N PHE A 207 11.73 10.30 19.88
CA PHE A 207 11.49 9.84 21.26
C PHE A 207 10.04 9.94 21.74
N ASN A 208 9.06 9.97 20.83
CA ASN A 208 7.64 10.15 21.15
C ASN A 208 6.77 9.23 20.29
N VAL A 209 5.50 9.10 20.68
CA VAL A 209 4.43 8.51 19.87
C VAL A 209 3.26 9.49 19.79
N ILE A 210 2.66 9.63 18.60
CA ILE A 210 1.56 10.57 18.39
C ILE A 210 0.30 9.75 18.05
N PRO A 211 -0.73 9.72 18.93
CA PRO A 211 -1.95 8.93 18.72
C PRO A 211 -2.93 9.62 17.75
N GLN A 212 -2.40 10.12 16.65
CA GLN A 212 -3.15 10.78 15.59
C GLN A 212 -2.43 10.63 14.25
N ILE A 213 -3.15 10.12 13.25
CA ILE A 213 -2.74 10.16 11.85
C ILE A 213 -3.92 10.67 11.04
N ASP A 214 -3.69 11.71 10.21
CA ASP A 214 -4.71 12.46 9.51
C ASP A 214 -5.63 13.28 10.47
N VAL A 215 -6.67 13.92 9.94
CA VAL A 215 -7.56 14.79 10.70
C VAL A 215 -8.69 13.99 11.36
N PHE A 216 -9.20 14.50 12.48
CA PHE A 216 -10.34 13.91 13.16
C PHE A 216 -11.65 14.09 12.38
N THR A 217 -12.53 13.14 12.50
CA THR A 217 -13.92 13.16 12.04
C THR A 217 -14.88 13.41 13.21
N GLU A 218 -16.16 13.65 12.93
CA GLU A 218 -17.17 14.00 13.94
C GLU A 218 -17.40 12.90 15.00
N ASN A 219 -17.13 11.64 14.65
CA ASN A 219 -17.28 10.49 15.56
C ASN A 219 -16.05 10.24 16.46
N GLY A 220 -15.05 11.14 16.43
CA GLY A 220 -13.84 11.04 17.23
C GLY A 220 -12.73 10.15 16.64
N TYR A 221 -13.00 9.44 15.54
CA TYR A 221 -11.98 8.72 14.78
C TYR A 221 -11.22 9.67 13.84
N THR A 222 -10.00 9.33 13.49
CA THR A 222 -9.29 10.02 12.40
C THR A 222 -9.73 9.49 11.04
N LYS A 223 -9.47 10.27 9.97
CA LYS A 223 -9.71 9.77 8.59
C LYS A 223 -8.89 8.51 8.29
N GLU A 224 -7.69 8.38 8.85
CA GLU A 224 -6.86 7.17 8.67
C GLU A 224 -7.55 5.93 9.25
N GLU A 225 -8.11 6.05 10.45
CA GLU A 225 -8.87 4.97 11.11
C GLU A 225 -10.14 4.63 10.33
N MET A 226 -10.85 5.64 9.82
CA MET A 226 -12.05 5.43 8.99
C MET A 226 -11.73 4.78 7.62
N LYS A 227 -10.53 5.01 7.06
CA LYS A 227 -10.08 4.25 5.88
C LYS A 227 -9.98 2.76 6.19
N MET A 228 -9.39 2.38 7.33
CA MET A 228 -9.30 0.97 7.73
C MET A 228 -10.67 0.32 7.86
N TYR A 229 -11.65 1.01 8.44
CA TYR A 229 -13.02 0.53 8.55
C TYR A 229 -13.69 0.36 7.18
N ASN A 230 -13.73 1.43 6.38
CA ASN A 230 -14.49 1.43 5.12
C ASN A 230 -13.83 0.57 4.03
N GLU A 231 -12.52 0.71 3.86
CA GLU A 231 -11.78 0.03 2.80
C GLU A 231 -11.72 -1.49 3.03
N THR A 232 -11.53 -1.94 4.29
CA THR A 232 -11.54 -3.38 4.61
C THR A 232 -12.84 -4.03 4.18
N ARG A 233 -13.98 -3.44 4.50
CA ARG A 233 -15.30 -3.96 4.14
C ARG A 233 -15.50 -4.01 2.63
N LYS A 234 -15.05 -2.98 1.91
CA LYS A 234 -15.14 -2.93 0.45
C LYS A 234 -14.25 -3.99 -0.21
N ILE A 235 -13.01 -4.13 0.23
CA ILE A 235 -12.04 -5.09 -0.34
C ILE A 235 -12.44 -6.54 -0.03
N MET A 236 -12.86 -6.81 1.20
CA MET A 236 -13.21 -8.16 1.65
C MET A 236 -14.63 -8.59 1.23
N HIS A 237 -15.43 -7.67 0.65
CA HIS A 237 -16.86 -7.88 0.36
C HIS A 237 -17.62 -8.43 1.58
N SER A 238 -17.36 -7.87 2.74
CA SER A 238 -17.80 -8.41 4.02
C SER A 238 -18.31 -7.32 4.94
N ASP A 239 -19.14 -7.70 5.89
CA ASP A 239 -19.67 -6.85 6.96
C ASP A 239 -18.79 -6.82 8.21
N ILE A 240 -17.54 -7.29 8.11
CA ILE A 240 -16.55 -7.28 9.19
C ILE A 240 -16.58 -5.95 9.95
N GLU A 241 -16.73 -6.03 11.27
CA GLU A 241 -16.64 -4.87 12.14
C GLU A 241 -15.17 -4.53 12.40
N VAL A 242 -14.72 -3.35 11.99
CA VAL A 242 -13.33 -2.90 12.18
C VAL A 242 -13.31 -1.67 13.08
N SER A 243 -12.48 -1.69 14.11
CA SER A 243 -12.15 -0.50 14.90
C SER A 243 -10.63 -0.37 14.98
N ALA A 244 -10.12 0.82 14.72
CA ALA A 244 -8.68 1.05 14.67
C ALA A 244 -8.26 2.24 15.54
N GLN A 245 -7.05 2.14 16.10
CA GLN A 245 -6.31 3.25 16.68
C GLN A 245 -5.01 3.42 15.90
N CYS A 246 -4.86 4.53 15.19
CA CYS A 246 -3.68 4.80 14.36
C CYS A 246 -2.68 5.70 15.09
N VAL A 247 -1.45 5.19 15.28
CA VAL A 247 -0.39 5.87 16.02
C VAL A 247 0.84 6.09 15.13
N ARG A 248 1.33 7.34 15.08
CA ARG A 248 2.62 7.66 14.46
C ARG A 248 3.74 7.34 15.45
N VAL A 249 4.71 6.54 15.01
CA VAL A 249 5.87 6.13 15.81
C VAL A 249 7.19 6.60 15.18
N PRO A 250 8.26 6.73 15.98
CA PRO A 250 9.55 7.25 15.50
C PRO A 250 10.37 6.18 14.76
N ALA A 251 9.71 5.41 13.90
CA ALA A 251 10.31 4.52 12.91
C ALA A 251 10.34 5.22 11.54
N LEU A 252 11.37 4.98 10.75
CA LEU A 252 11.52 5.64 9.46
C LEU A 252 10.65 5.00 8.38
N ARG A 253 10.67 3.67 8.28
CA ARG A 253 9.98 2.90 7.22
C ARG A 253 9.42 1.59 7.80
N SER A 254 8.41 1.04 7.15
CA SER A 254 7.60 -0.11 7.54
C SER A 254 6.61 0.18 8.67
N HIS A 255 5.36 -0.18 8.41
CA HIS A 255 4.29 -0.11 9.41
C HIS A 255 4.18 -1.44 10.16
N SER A 256 3.81 -1.33 11.43
CA SER A 256 3.46 -2.49 12.23
C SER A 256 2.02 -2.37 12.72
N GLN A 257 1.35 -3.50 12.95
CA GLN A 257 0.00 -3.52 13.49
C GLN A 257 -0.16 -4.67 14.49
N SER A 258 -0.80 -4.37 15.61
CA SER A 258 -1.32 -5.37 16.54
C SER A 258 -2.78 -5.60 16.22
N LEU A 259 -3.14 -6.81 15.83
CA LEU A 259 -4.49 -7.19 15.47
C LEU A 259 -5.08 -8.12 16.51
N TRP A 260 -6.28 -7.80 16.97
CA TRP A 260 -7.17 -8.70 17.69
C TRP A 260 -8.32 -9.04 16.73
N ILE A 261 -8.55 -10.32 16.50
CA ILE A 261 -9.48 -10.83 15.48
C ILE A 261 -10.45 -11.79 16.15
N GLU A 262 -11.74 -11.53 16.01
CA GLU A 262 -12.81 -12.42 16.45
C GLU A 262 -13.40 -13.14 15.24
N THR A 263 -13.40 -14.46 15.29
CA THR A 263 -13.94 -15.32 14.23
C THR A 263 -15.25 -15.97 14.65
N GLU A 264 -16.02 -16.49 13.68
CA GLU A 264 -17.30 -17.13 13.93
C GLU A 264 -17.15 -18.45 14.72
N ARG A 265 -16.14 -19.25 14.38
CA ARG A 265 -15.73 -20.42 15.14
C ARG A 265 -14.35 -20.23 15.79
N PRO A 266 -14.05 -20.91 16.90
CA PRO A 266 -12.72 -20.89 17.47
C PRO A 266 -11.68 -21.48 16.48
N LEU A 267 -10.54 -20.84 16.32
CA LEU A 267 -9.40 -21.31 15.55
C LEU A 267 -8.26 -21.70 16.51
N SER A 268 -7.57 -22.78 16.24
CA SER A 268 -6.32 -23.07 16.93
C SER A 268 -5.17 -22.19 16.42
N VAL A 269 -4.13 -22.01 17.24
CA VAL A 269 -2.92 -21.28 16.82
C VAL A 269 -2.28 -21.97 15.61
N GLU A 270 -2.29 -23.29 15.58
CA GLU A 270 -1.68 -24.08 14.50
C GLU A 270 -2.43 -23.90 13.17
N GLU A 271 -3.77 -23.94 13.17
CA GLU A 271 -4.56 -23.64 11.96
C GLU A 271 -4.19 -22.26 11.40
N VAL A 272 -4.08 -21.25 12.26
CA VAL A 272 -3.74 -19.89 11.86
C VAL A 272 -2.30 -19.82 11.33
N ARG A 273 -1.34 -20.46 11.99
CA ARG A 273 0.07 -20.50 11.54
C ARG A 273 0.18 -21.15 10.16
N CYS A 274 -0.49 -22.28 9.95
CA CYS A 274 -0.52 -22.96 8.64
C CYS A 274 -1.13 -22.04 7.56
N ALA A 275 -2.28 -21.41 7.82
CA ALA A 275 -2.92 -20.51 6.87
C ALA A 275 -2.05 -19.29 6.52
N ILE A 276 -1.33 -18.73 7.49
CA ILE A 276 -0.39 -17.62 7.25
C ILE A 276 0.82 -18.12 6.44
N ALA A 277 1.35 -19.30 6.74
CA ALA A 277 2.52 -19.85 6.04
C ALA A 277 2.23 -20.18 4.57
N GLU A 278 0.98 -20.54 4.26
CA GLU A 278 0.51 -20.87 2.90
C GLU A 278 -0.10 -19.65 2.17
N GLY A 279 -0.34 -18.54 2.90
CA GLY A 279 -1.02 -17.37 2.37
C GLY A 279 -0.17 -16.60 1.34
N GLU A 280 -0.78 -16.23 0.23
CA GLU A 280 -0.13 -15.40 -0.79
C GLU A 280 0.26 -14.04 -0.22
N GLY A 281 1.48 -13.59 -0.51
CA GLY A 281 2.01 -12.31 -0.03
C GLY A 281 2.35 -12.28 1.48
N LEU A 282 2.29 -13.43 2.17
CA LEU A 282 2.57 -13.58 3.60
C LEU A 282 3.86 -14.34 3.86
N ILE A 283 4.53 -14.00 4.96
CA ILE A 283 5.60 -14.82 5.55
C ILE A 283 5.35 -14.97 7.05
N LEU A 284 5.28 -16.22 7.51
CA LEU A 284 5.24 -16.55 8.93
C LEU A 284 6.64 -16.36 9.55
N MET A 285 6.74 -15.44 10.50
CA MET A 285 7.96 -15.19 11.28
C MET A 285 7.59 -15.21 12.77
N ASP A 286 7.47 -16.40 13.36
CA ASP A 286 6.87 -16.56 14.68
C ASP A 286 7.54 -17.67 15.48
N ASN A 287 8.73 -17.38 16.03
CA ASN A 287 9.41 -18.19 17.03
C ASN A 287 9.80 -17.33 18.23
N PRO A 288 8.87 -17.06 19.16
CA PRO A 288 9.11 -16.19 20.32
C PRO A 288 10.20 -16.69 21.27
N GLU A 289 10.42 -18.00 21.36
CA GLU A 289 11.46 -18.61 22.22
C GLU A 289 12.86 -18.19 21.76
N GLU A 290 13.06 -18.11 20.44
CA GLU A 290 14.30 -17.63 19.82
C GLU A 290 14.29 -16.14 19.55
N LYS A 291 13.26 -15.39 20.00
CA LYS A 291 13.05 -13.96 19.75
C LYS A 291 12.93 -13.62 18.25
N VAL A 292 12.43 -14.54 17.44
CA VAL A 292 12.17 -14.35 16.02
C VAL A 292 10.72 -13.93 15.82
N TYR A 293 10.52 -12.68 15.48
CA TYR A 293 9.22 -12.06 15.16
C TYR A 293 9.43 -10.82 14.26
N PRO A 294 8.40 -10.38 13.55
CA PRO A 294 8.54 -9.27 12.60
C PRO A 294 8.86 -7.94 13.30
N MET A 295 9.83 -7.21 12.77
CA MET A 295 10.20 -5.87 13.24
C MET A 295 10.46 -4.93 12.06
N PRO A 296 9.96 -3.68 12.09
CA PRO A 296 10.04 -2.75 10.96
C PRO A 296 11.48 -2.45 10.52
N LEU A 297 12.43 -2.40 11.44
CA LEU A 297 13.85 -2.14 11.17
C LEU A 297 14.46 -3.11 10.14
N PHE A 298 14.10 -4.39 10.22
CA PHE A 298 14.70 -5.45 9.40
C PHE A 298 13.87 -5.78 8.15
N LEU A 299 12.64 -5.30 8.08
CA LEU A 299 11.69 -5.66 7.02
C LEU A 299 11.39 -4.50 6.06
N ALA A 300 12.04 -3.37 6.25
CA ALA A 300 11.98 -2.25 5.31
C ALA A 300 12.52 -2.66 3.94
N GLY A 301 11.78 -2.36 2.87
CA GLY A 301 12.14 -2.72 1.50
C GLY A 301 11.77 -4.15 1.08
N GLN A 302 11.15 -4.94 1.96
CA GLN A 302 10.69 -6.29 1.61
C GLN A 302 9.28 -6.27 1.01
N ASP A 303 8.99 -7.24 0.10
CA ASP A 303 7.69 -7.35 -0.59
C ASP A 303 6.56 -7.88 0.31
N PRO A 304 6.77 -8.98 1.09
CA PRO A 304 5.71 -9.62 1.82
C PRO A 304 5.23 -8.83 3.05
N VAL A 305 4.03 -9.17 3.52
CA VAL A 305 3.58 -8.88 4.88
C VAL A 305 4.04 -10.02 5.79
N TYR A 306 4.78 -9.68 6.83
CA TYR A 306 5.30 -10.62 7.81
C TYR A 306 4.35 -10.71 8.99
N VAL A 307 4.05 -11.91 9.42
CA VAL A 307 3.10 -12.19 10.52
C VAL A 307 3.79 -13.01 11.60
N GLY A 308 3.60 -12.60 12.84
CA GLY A 308 4.10 -13.34 14.01
C GLY A 308 3.34 -13.00 15.28
N ARG A 309 3.85 -13.47 16.43
CA ARG A 309 3.20 -13.29 17.73
C ARG A 309 1.76 -13.79 17.74
N ILE A 310 1.49 -14.88 16.97
CA ILE A 310 0.18 -15.52 16.87
C ILE A 310 -0.12 -16.24 18.18
N ARG A 311 -1.27 -15.94 18.79
CA ARG A 311 -1.71 -16.54 20.04
C ARG A 311 -3.21 -16.44 20.22
N LYS A 312 -3.75 -17.31 21.06
CA LYS A 312 -5.16 -17.24 21.48
C LYS A 312 -5.40 -16.01 22.35
N ASP A 313 -6.60 -15.47 22.24
CA ASP A 313 -7.11 -14.55 23.25
C ASP A 313 -7.45 -15.34 24.53
N ILE A 314 -6.98 -14.83 25.66
CA ILE A 314 -7.23 -15.46 26.97
C ILE A 314 -8.64 -15.14 27.49
N THR A 315 -9.33 -14.18 26.89
CA THR A 315 -10.66 -13.69 27.32
C THR A 315 -11.78 -14.09 26.37
N ASN A 316 -11.46 -14.44 25.11
CA ASN A 316 -12.43 -14.83 24.10
C ASN A 316 -11.97 -16.10 23.38
N PRO A 317 -12.72 -17.23 23.47
CA PRO A 317 -12.32 -18.47 22.81
C PRO A 317 -12.27 -18.36 21.26
N ASN A 318 -13.00 -17.42 20.68
CA ASN A 318 -13.00 -17.13 19.24
C ASN A 318 -11.96 -16.06 18.86
N GLY A 319 -11.21 -15.56 19.82
CA GLY A 319 -10.22 -14.50 19.62
C GLY A 319 -8.84 -15.05 19.24
N ILE A 320 -8.22 -14.42 18.24
CA ILE A 320 -6.83 -14.61 17.82
C ILE A 320 -6.13 -13.25 17.84
N LEU A 321 -4.93 -13.21 18.37
CA LEU A 321 -4.05 -12.06 18.31
C LEU A 321 -2.86 -12.34 17.40
N MET A 322 -2.47 -11.35 16.61
CA MET A 322 -1.26 -11.42 15.79
C MET A 322 -0.59 -10.05 15.67
N TRP A 323 0.66 -10.07 15.29
CA TRP A 323 1.46 -8.90 14.96
C TRP A 323 1.88 -8.99 13.51
N ILE A 324 1.63 -7.94 12.74
CA ILE A 324 2.02 -7.87 11.34
C ILE A 324 2.97 -6.70 11.08
N VAL A 325 3.86 -6.86 10.13
CA VAL A 325 4.77 -5.82 9.64
C VAL A 325 4.84 -5.87 8.13
N GLY A 326 4.71 -4.71 7.49
CA GLY A 326 4.85 -4.58 6.05
C GLY A 326 5.41 -3.22 5.64
N ASP A 327 6.04 -3.17 4.48
CA ASP A 327 6.57 -1.93 3.94
C ASP A 327 5.46 -1.12 3.26
N GLN A 328 5.11 0.03 3.85
CA GLN A 328 3.98 0.85 3.41
C GLN A 328 4.22 1.61 2.11
N ILE A 329 5.49 1.81 1.70
CA ILE A 329 5.82 2.44 0.41
C ILE A 329 5.83 1.37 -0.69
N LYS A 330 6.20 0.13 -0.34
CA LYS A 330 6.30 -1.01 -1.23
C LYS A 330 4.95 -1.75 -1.30
N LYS A 331 4.71 -2.77 -0.46
CA LYS A 331 3.42 -3.51 -0.46
C LYS A 331 2.23 -2.61 -0.18
N GLY A 332 2.37 -1.66 0.72
CA GLY A 332 1.31 -0.70 1.04
C GLY A 332 1.01 0.34 -0.06
N ALA A 333 1.78 0.40 -1.15
CA ALA A 333 1.61 1.39 -2.21
C ALA A 333 2.08 0.88 -3.59
N ALA A 334 3.36 1.11 -3.92
CA ALA A 334 3.88 0.90 -5.27
C ALA A 334 3.76 -0.56 -5.74
N LEU A 335 4.14 -1.51 -4.88
CA LEU A 335 4.08 -2.93 -5.22
C LEU A 335 2.64 -3.40 -5.45
N ASN A 336 1.70 -3.02 -4.60
CA ASN A 336 0.29 -3.41 -4.77
C ASN A 336 -0.27 -2.91 -6.11
N ALA A 337 0.03 -1.66 -6.48
CA ALA A 337 -0.41 -1.10 -7.76
C ALA A 337 0.23 -1.82 -8.96
N VAL A 338 1.53 -2.15 -8.89
CA VAL A 338 2.21 -2.93 -9.94
C VAL A 338 1.63 -4.34 -10.03
N GLN A 339 1.36 -5.01 -8.91
CA GLN A 339 0.72 -6.33 -8.88
C GLN A 339 -0.69 -6.32 -9.50
N ILE A 340 -1.47 -5.22 -9.33
CA ILE A 340 -2.76 -5.06 -10.02
C ILE A 340 -2.57 -5.10 -11.53
N ALA A 341 -1.60 -4.35 -12.07
CA ALA A 341 -1.31 -4.37 -13.51
C ALA A 341 -0.81 -5.74 -13.96
N GLU A 342 0.10 -6.37 -13.21
CA GLU A 342 0.58 -7.74 -13.50
C GLU A 342 -0.57 -8.75 -13.56
N TYR A 343 -1.53 -8.65 -12.64
CA TYR A 343 -2.70 -9.51 -12.64
C TYR A 343 -3.53 -9.35 -13.92
N LEU A 344 -3.81 -8.10 -14.32
CA LEU A 344 -4.58 -7.81 -15.55
C LEU A 344 -3.86 -8.28 -16.81
N ILE A 345 -2.53 -8.13 -16.86
CA ILE A 345 -1.70 -8.60 -17.98
C ILE A 345 -1.69 -10.13 -18.06
N ALA A 346 -1.59 -10.80 -16.91
CA ALA A 346 -1.53 -12.26 -16.84
C ALA A 346 -2.88 -12.94 -17.13
N HIS A 347 -3.98 -12.25 -16.91
CA HIS A 347 -5.34 -12.79 -17.03
C HIS A 347 -6.20 -11.87 -17.92
N PRO A 348 -5.88 -11.69 -19.23
CA PRO A 348 -6.66 -10.82 -20.10
C PRO A 348 -8.10 -11.36 -20.21
N GLN A 349 -9.09 -10.47 -20.08
CA GLN A 349 -10.47 -10.81 -20.42
C GLN A 349 -10.56 -10.98 -21.95
N LYS A 350 -11.18 -12.07 -22.37
CA LYS A 350 -11.43 -12.38 -23.78
C LYS A 350 -12.53 -11.49 -24.35
#